data_874e17842ecabaeec5f220a956022f71
#
_entry.id   874e17842ecabaeec5f220a956022f71
#
_cell.length_a   1.000
_cell.length_b   1.000
_cell.length_c   1.000
_cell.angle_alpha   90.00
_cell.angle_beta   90.00
_cell.angle_gamma   90.00
#
_symmetry.space_group_name_H-M   'P 1'
#
loop_
_entity.id
_entity.type
_entity.pdbx_description
1 polymer ?
#
loop_
_entity_poly.entity_id
_entity_poly.type
_entity_poly.pdbx_seq_one_letter_code
_entity_poly.pdbx_strand_id
1 'polypeptide(L)'
;RADNLTRWLTDVETRLGSLSQRLSASVGKPRINTDLAGDAEASQSTEANTLVEVKTPWTQIDDVFYEARGSSWALIHLMKAIEIDFADVLEKKNATISLRQIIRELEATQDTVWSPFILNGSGFGILANHSLVMANYISRANAAIIDLRRLLEKG
;
A
#
# COMPACT_ATOMS: atom_id res chain seq x y z
N ARG A 1 -10.86 23.65 -0.44
CA ARG A 1 -9.95 22.91 0.51
C ARG A 1 -10.14 21.41 0.37
N ALA A 2 -11.39 20.90 0.36
CA ALA A 2 -11.69 19.46 0.23
C ALA A 2 -11.10 18.86 -1.05
N ASP A 3 -11.23 19.53 -2.20
CA ASP A 3 -10.72 19.03 -3.50
C ASP A 3 -9.20 18.81 -3.50
N ASN A 4 -8.45 19.71 -2.83
CA ASN A 4 -6.99 19.55 -2.73
C ASN A 4 -6.64 18.35 -1.85
N LEU A 5 -7.37 18.14 -0.77
CA LEU A 5 -7.20 16.96 0.09
C LEU A 5 -7.52 15.67 -0.68
N THR A 6 -8.63 15.64 -1.40
CA THR A 6 -9.04 14.48 -2.21
C THR A 6 -7.99 14.14 -3.27
N ARG A 7 -7.45 15.14 -3.97
CA ARG A 7 -6.39 14.94 -4.97
C ARG A 7 -5.12 14.37 -4.33
N TRP A 8 -4.70 14.93 -3.20
CA TRP A 8 -3.54 14.43 -2.47
C TRP A 8 -3.75 13.00 -1.98
N LEU A 9 -4.94 12.65 -1.48
CA LEU A 9 -5.28 11.29 -1.08
C LEU A 9 -5.21 10.29 -2.27
N THR A 10 -5.55 10.73 -3.49
CA THR A 10 -5.40 9.91 -4.69
C THR A 10 -3.93 9.56 -4.97
N ASP A 11 -3.03 10.53 -4.81
CA ASP A 11 -1.59 10.28 -4.97
C ASP A 11 -1.06 9.33 -3.88
N VAL A 12 -1.52 9.48 -2.64
CA VAL A 12 -1.18 8.58 -1.53
C VAL A 12 -1.68 7.16 -1.80
N GLU A 13 -2.93 7.01 -2.25
CA GLU A 13 -3.53 5.72 -2.64
C GLU A 13 -2.67 4.99 -3.66
N THR A 14 -2.24 5.68 -4.72
CA THR A 14 -1.39 5.12 -5.77
C THR A 14 -0.05 4.65 -5.20
N ARG A 15 0.58 5.44 -4.35
CA ARG A 15 1.87 5.11 -3.72
C ARG A 15 1.76 3.92 -2.77
N LEU A 16 0.76 3.89 -1.91
CA LEU A 16 0.55 2.77 -0.99
C LEU A 16 0.20 1.47 -1.72
N GLY A 17 -0.60 1.56 -2.80
CA GLY A 17 -0.87 0.43 -3.68
C GLY A 17 0.41 -0.18 -4.26
N SER A 18 1.30 0.66 -4.79
CA SER A 18 2.60 0.24 -5.31
C SER A 18 3.48 -0.39 -4.22
N LEU A 19 3.58 0.23 -3.04
CA LEU A 19 4.36 -0.32 -1.93
C LEU A 19 3.83 -1.68 -1.47
N SER A 20 2.52 -1.83 -1.34
CA SER A 20 1.89 -3.09 -0.96
C SER A 20 2.18 -4.21 -1.97
N GLN A 21 2.15 -3.91 -3.26
CA GLN A 21 2.49 -4.87 -4.31
C GLN A 21 3.96 -5.28 -4.26
N ARG A 22 4.88 -4.33 -4.10
CA ARG A 22 6.32 -4.59 -4.00
C ARG A 22 6.67 -5.42 -2.76
N LEU A 23 6.06 -5.14 -1.63
CA LEU A 23 6.21 -5.94 -0.40
C LEU A 23 5.68 -7.36 -0.59
N SER A 24 4.55 -7.52 -1.25
CA SER A 24 3.93 -8.82 -1.53
C SER A 24 4.76 -9.66 -2.50
N ALA A 25 5.55 -9.03 -3.37
CA ALA A 25 6.47 -9.71 -4.28
C ALA A 25 7.65 -10.38 -3.56
N SER A 26 7.81 -10.19 -2.26
CA SER A 26 8.85 -10.84 -1.44
C SER A 26 8.78 -12.37 -1.48
N VAL A 27 7.60 -12.96 -1.62
CA VAL A 27 7.41 -14.41 -1.67
C VAL A 27 7.52 -15.01 -3.08
N GLY A 28 7.50 -14.19 -4.12
CA GLY A 28 7.44 -14.65 -5.50
C GLY A 28 6.12 -15.35 -5.82
N LYS A 29 5.34 -14.77 -6.71
CA LYS A 29 4.08 -15.37 -7.17
C LYS A 29 4.05 -15.39 -8.70
N PRO A 30 3.63 -16.50 -9.30
CA PRO A 30 3.31 -16.48 -10.71
C PRO A 30 2.13 -15.52 -10.93
N ARG A 31 2.30 -14.59 -11.85
CA ARG A 31 1.26 -13.68 -12.32
C ARG A 31 0.92 -14.02 -13.75
N ILE A 32 -0.36 -13.96 -14.09
CA ILE A 32 -0.76 -14.05 -15.50
C ILE A 32 -0.15 -12.86 -16.23
N ASN A 33 0.51 -13.15 -17.35
CA ASN A 33 1.06 -12.13 -18.21
C ASN A 33 -0.09 -11.37 -18.91
N THR A 34 -0.22 -10.10 -18.59
CA THR A 34 -1.24 -9.21 -19.18
C THR A 34 -0.61 -8.16 -20.09
N ASP A 35 0.64 -8.30 -20.48
CA ASP A 35 1.38 -7.27 -21.23
C ASP A 35 0.75 -7.01 -22.61
N LEU A 36 0.09 -8.04 -23.18
CA LEU A 36 -0.64 -7.92 -24.47
C LEU A 36 -2.15 -7.68 -24.29
N ALA A 37 -2.63 -7.56 -23.05
CA ALA A 37 -4.05 -7.33 -22.80
C ALA A 37 -4.45 -5.92 -23.23
N GLY A 38 -5.31 -5.83 -24.24
CA GLY A 38 -5.77 -4.55 -24.80
C GLY A 38 -4.86 -3.98 -25.89
N ASP A 39 -3.79 -4.67 -26.27
CA ASP A 39 -2.96 -4.28 -27.41
C ASP A 39 -3.68 -4.65 -28.73
N ALA A 40 -4.06 -3.64 -29.50
CA ALA A 40 -4.76 -3.80 -30.76
C ALA A 40 -3.88 -4.41 -31.87
N GLU A 41 -2.56 -4.37 -31.72
CA GLU A 41 -1.60 -4.93 -32.65
C GLU A 41 -1.20 -6.38 -32.32
N ALA A 42 -1.51 -6.84 -31.10
CA ALA A 42 -1.26 -8.20 -30.70
C ALA A 42 -2.16 -9.18 -31.47
N SER A 43 -1.55 -10.16 -32.13
CA SER A 43 -2.26 -11.20 -32.87
C SER A 43 -2.25 -12.52 -32.08
N GLN A 44 -3.14 -13.44 -32.45
CA GLN A 44 -3.19 -14.79 -31.86
C GLN A 44 -1.89 -15.60 -32.04
N SER A 45 -1.04 -15.20 -33.00
CA SER A 45 0.27 -15.81 -33.25
C SER A 45 1.39 -15.17 -32.44
N THR A 46 1.12 -14.12 -31.64
CA THR A 46 2.12 -13.51 -30.78
C THR A 46 2.38 -14.43 -29.59
N GLU A 47 3.55 -15.06 -29.55
CA GLU A 47 3.96 -15.90 -28.42
C GLU A 47 4.30 -15.02 -27.24
N ALA A 48 3.60 -15.24 -26.12
CA ALA A 48 3.91 -14.63 -24.84
C ALA A 48 3.84 -15.70 -23.72
N ASN A 49 4.77 -15.64 -22.80
CA ASN A 49 4.70 -16.51 -21.61
C ASN A 49 3.42 -16.21 -20.85
N THR A 50 2.58 -17.23 -20.66
CA THR A 50 1.30 -17.11 -19.95
C THR A 50 1.48 -16.71 -18.48
N LEU A 51 2.59 -17.08 -17.87
CA LEU A 51 2.93 -16.80 -16.49
C LEU A 51 4.28 -16.08 -16.41
N VAL A 52 4.30 -15.00 -15.63
CA VAL A 52 5.53 -14.28 -15.27
C VAL A 52 5.70 -14.36 -13.77
N GLU A 53 6.88 -14.79 -13.31
CA GLU A 53 7.21 -14.75 -11.89
C GLU A 53 7.64 -13.33 -11.50
N VAL A 54 6.86 -12.70 -10.61
CA VAL A 54 7.22 -11.42 -10.00
C VAL A 54 7.75 -11.71 -8.60
N LYS A 55 9.06 -11.50 -8.42
CA LYS A 55 9.74 -11.72 -7.14
C LYS A 55 10.76 -10.62 -6.89
N THR A 56 10.73 -10.07 -5.68
CA THR A 56 11.76 -9.13 -5.23
C THR A 56 13.06 -9.91 -4.97
N PRO A 57 14.21 -9.50 -5.54
CA PRO A 57 15.50 -10.07 -5.20
C PRO A 57 15.74 -9.99 -3.68
N TRP A 58 16.27 -11.07 -3.09
CA TRP A 58 16.44 -11.11 -1.64
C TRP A 58 17.35 -10.00 -1.10
N THR A 59 18.28 -9.50 -1.89
CA THR A 59 19.16 -8.37 -1.58
C THR A 59 18.44 -7.01 -1.51
N GLN A 60 17.19 -6.92 -1.98
CA GLN A 60 16.36 -5.71 -2.01
C GLN A 60 15.16 -5.78 -1.06
N ILE A 61 14.97 -6.90 -0.37
CA ILE A 61 13.83 -7.09 0.53
C ILE A 61 13.87 -6.08 1.68
N ASP A 62 15.05 -5.86 2.25
CA ASP A 62 15.25 -4.89 3.33
C ASP A 62 14.97 -3.47 2.86
N ASP A 63 15.45 -3.11 1.67
CA ASP A 63 15.24 -1.78 1.08
C ASP A 63 13.76 -1.49 0.88
N VAL A 64 13.01 -2.44 0.28
CA VAL A 64 11.57 -2.31 0.08
C VAL A 64 10.81 -2.22 1.41
N PHE A 65 11.21 -3.02 2.40
CA PHE A 65 10.60 -3.01 3.72
C PHE A 65 10.81 -1.67 4.43
N TYR A 66 12.04 -1.17 4.48
CA TYR A 66 12.33 0.09 5.16
C TYR A 66 11.86 1.32 4.38
N GLU A 67 11.81 1.28 3.06
CA GLU A 67 11.12 2.30 2.25
C GLU A 67 9.64 2.40 2.62
N ALA A 68 8.98 1.27 2.73
CA ALA A 68 7.57 1.21 3.12
C ALA A 68 7.35 1.70 4.55
N ARG A 69 8.22 1.30 5.48
CA ARG A 69 8.18 1.73 6.89
C ARG A 69 8.40 3.24 7.01
N GLY A 70 9.40 3.80 6.32
CA GLY A 70 9.67 5.23 6.32
C GLY A 70 8.55 6.05 5.68
N SER A 71 7.99 5.57 4.57
CA SER A 71 6.83 6.19 3.92
C SER A 71 5.61 6.22 4.84
N SER A 72 5.32 5.10 5.52
CA SER A 72 4.23 5.01 6.49
C SER A 72 4.44 5.95 7.68
N TRP A 73 5.68 6.05 8.19
CA TRP A 73 6.02 6.98 9.26
C TRP A 73 5.74 8.44 8.86
N ALA A 74 6.17 8.85 7.68
CA ALA A 74 5.89 10.19 7.18
C ALA A 74 4.38 10.44 7.02
N LEU A 75 3.64 9.46 6.50
CA LEU A 75 2.19 9.55 6.32
C LEU A 75 1.44 9.68 7.65
N ILE A 76 1.87 9.01 8.72
CA ILE A 76 1.29 9.15 10.06
C ILE A 76 1.30 10.62 10.49
N HIS A 77 2.43 11.29 10.34
CA HIS A 77 2.57 12.70 10.73
C HIS A 77 1.74 13.63 9.84
N LEU A 78 1.71 13.37 8.53
CA LEU A 78 0.88 14.13 7.60
C LEU A 78 -0.62 13.94 7.89
N MET A 79 -1.08 12.73 8.16
CA MET A 79 -2.47 12.45 8.50
C MET A 79 -2.88 13.11 9.83
N LYS A 80 -1.98 13.13 10.84
CA LYS A 80 -2.21 13.85 12.09
C LYS A 80 -2.30 15.36 11.88
N ALA A 81 -1.48 15.93 10.99
CA ALA A 81 -1.62 17.33 10.60
C ALA A 81 -2.94 17.61 9.87
N ILE A 82 -3.36 16.74 8.96
CA ILE A 82 -4.66 16.84 8.25
C ILE A 82 -5.82 16.79 9.24
N GLU A 83 -5.75 15.97 10.29
CA GLU A 83 -6.79 15.93 11.33
C GLU A 83 -7.03 17.29 11.98
N ILE A 84 -5.96 18.07 12.14
CA ILE A 84 -6.03 19.42 12.71
C ILE A 84 -6.42 20.47 11.67
N ASP A 85 -5.71 20.51 10.54
CA ASP A 85 -5.84 21.56 9.54
C ASP A 85 -7.15 21.49 8.74
N PHE A 86 -7.75 20.30 8.64
CA PHE A 86 -9.00 20.04 7.93
C PHE A 86 -10.13 19.60 8.85
N ALA A 87 -10.04 19.88 10.14
CA ALA A 87 -11.04 19.46 11.14
C ALA A 87 -12.47 19.84 10.73
N ASP A 88 -12.67 21.08 10.25
CA ASP A 88 -13.96 21.59 9.78
C ASP A 88 -14.53 20.79 8.58
N VAL A 89 -13.68 20.36 7.68
CA VAL A 89 -14.06 19.53 6.52
C VAL A 89 -14.39 18.11 6.97
N LEU A 90 -13.55 17.52 7.81
CA LEU A 90 -13.71 16.16 8.31
C LEU A 90 -14.98 15.99 9.14
N GLU A 91 -15.30 16.96 10.00
CA GLU A 91 -16.53 16.97 10.79
C GLU A 91 -17.78 17.06 9.91
N LYS A 92 -17.82 18.01 8.96
CA LYS A 92 -18.93 18.16 8.02
C LYS A 92 -19.23 16.93 7.19
N LYS A 93 -18.20 16.12 6.91
CA LYS A 93 -18.30 14.89 6.10
C LYS A 93 -18.37 13.61 6.93
N ASN A 94 -18.44 13.70 8.27
CA ASN A 94 -18.33 12.56 9.19
C ASN A 94 -17.11 11.65 8.91
N ALA A 95 -16.00 12.26 8.54
CA ALA A 95 -14.81 11.58 8.04
C ALA A 95 -13.68 11.43 9.08
N THR A 96 -13.80 12.09 10.24
CA THR A 96 -12.76 12.10 11.29
C THR A 96 -12.40 10.68 11.78
N ILE A 97 -13.39 9.82 11.99
CA ILE A 97 -13.17 8.46 12.46
C ILE A 97 -12.44 7.63 11.39
N SER A 98 -12.79 7.82 10.11
CA SER A 98 -12.11 7.16 9.00
C SER A 98 -10.65 7.57 8.91
N LEU A 99 -10.34 8.85 9.10
CA LEU A 99 -8.95 9.34 9.13
C LEU A 99 -8.17 8.73 10.31
N ARG A 100 -8.75 8.66 11.50
CA ARG A 100 -8.12 8.04 12.67
C ARG A 100 -7.86 6.55 12.48
N GLN A 101 -8.74 5.84 11.77
CA GLN A 101 -8.51 4.44 11.41
C GLN A 101 -7.30 4.28 10.48
N ILE A 102 -7.13 5.16 9.49
CA ILE A 102 -5.95 5.18 8.62
C ILE A 102 -4.68 5.35 9.46
N ILE A 103 -4.66 6.33 10.37
CA ILE A 103 -3.53 6.58 11.25
C ILE A 103 -3.17 5.31 12.04
N ARG A 104 -4.18 4.63 12.61
CA ARG A 104 -3.98 3.41 13.39
C ARG A 104 -3.38 2.26 12.57
N GLU A 105 -3.85 2.05 11.34
CA GLU A 105 -3.28 1.04 10.45
C GLU A 105 -1.82 1.36 10.06
N LEU A 106 -1.52 2.64 9.84
CA LEU A 106 -0.16 3.08 9.57
C LEU A 106 0.74 2.96 10.83
N GLU A 107 0.24 3.26 12.02
CA GLU A 107 0.99 3.11 13.27
C GLU A 107 1.43 1.66 13.50
N ALA A 108 0.60 0.68 13.15
CA ALA A 108 0.97 -0.74 13.25
C ALA A 108 2.18 -1.11 12.36
N THR A 109 2.44 -0.36 11.29
CA THR A 109 3.67 -0.55 10.47
C THR A 109 4.94 -0.17 11.21
N GLN A 110 4.85 0.54 12.34
CA GLN A 110 5.98 1.02 13.12
C GLN A 110 6.34 0.10 14.31
N ASP A 111 5.65 -1.02 14.45
CA ASP A 111 5.96 -2.02 15.49
C ASP A 111 7.41 -2.49 15.40
N THR A 112 8.00 -2.79 16.55
CA THR A 112 9.41 -3.18 16.63
C THR A 112 9.64 -4.52 15.93
N VAL A 113 10.60 -4.55 15.03
CA VAL A 113 11.09 -5.78 14.40
C VAL A 113 12.16 -6.39 15.31
N TRP A 114 11.83 -7.51 15.96
CA TRP A 114 12.73 -8.22 16.89
C TRP A 114 13.67 -9.21 16.18
N SER A 115 14.02 -8.92 14.94
CA SER A 115 14.94 -9.74 14.15
C SER A 115 16.03 -8.86 13.58
N PRO A 116 17.30 -9.31 13.55
CA PRO A 116 18.39 -8.57 12.93
C PRO A 116 18.26 -8.48 11.39
N PHE A 117 17.39 -9.31 10.81
CA PHE A 117 17.13 -9.36 9.37
C PHE A 117 15.62 -9.30 9.09
N ILE A 118 15.26 -8.81 7.92
CA ILE A 118 13.88 -8.90 7.45
C ILE A 118 13.64 -10.32 6.94
N LEU A 119 12.90 -11.11 7.75
CA LEU A 119 12.59 -12.49 7.43
C LEU A 119 11.58 -12.55 6.27
N ASN A 120 11.83 -13.46 5.34
CA ASN A 120 11.07 -13.64 4.12
C ASN A 120 10.58 -15.09 3.96
N GLY A 121 9.87 -15.59 4.97
CA GLY A 121 9.20 -16.89 4.90
C GLY A 121 8.10 -16.92 3.83
N SER A 122 7.59 -18.13 3.53
CA SER A 122 6.54 -18.32 2.50
C SER A 122 5.16 -17.75 2.89
N GLY A 123 5.00 -17.28 4.12
CA GLY A 123 3.73 -16.83 4.68
C GLY A 123 2.90 -17.95 5.33
N PHE A 124 3.12 -19.21 4.93
CA PHE A 124 2.49 -20.39 5.51
C PHE A 124 3.51 -21.39 6.11
N GLY A 125 4.80 -21.04 6.08
CA GLY A 125 5.88 -21.82 6.64
C GLY A 125 6.22 -21.46 8.09
N ILE A 126 7.31 -22.03 8.60
CA ILE A 126 7.79 -21.84 9.98
C ILE A 126 8.37 -20.43 10.18
N LEU A 127 8.99 -19.86 9.14
CA LEU A 127 9.60 -18.53 9.22
C LEU A 127 8.57 -17.43 8.97
N ALA A 128 8.64 -16.39 9.79
CA ALA A 128 7.85 -15.17 9.58
C ALA A 128 8.17 -14.51 8.23
N ASN A 129 7.22 -13.75 7.70
CA ASN A 129 7.43 -12.86 6.57
C ASN A 129 7.06 -11.44 6.97
N HIS A 130 8.05 -10.64 7.31
CA HIS A 130 7.85 -9.25 7.73
C HIS A 130 7.28 -8.39 6.62
N SER A 131 7.68 -8.64 5.37
CA SER A 131 7.19 -7.90 4.20
C SER A 131 5.70 -8.14 3.94
N LEU A 132 5.20 -9.37 4.11
CA LEU A 132 3.77 -9.66 3.99
C LEU A 132 2.94 -9.04 5.12
N VAL A 133 3.46 -9.02 6.34
CA VAL A 133 2.81 -8.34 7.46
C VAL A 133 2.72 -6.84 7.20
N MET A 134 3.82 -6.22 6.77
CA MET A 134 3.87 -4.82 6.37
C MET A 134 2.89 -4.53 5.22
N ALA A 135 2.88 -5.39 4.19
CA ALA A 135 1.97 -5.27 3.05
C ALA A 135 0.50 -5.30 3.47
N ASN A 136 0.15 -6.14 4.46
CA ASN A 136 -1.21 -6.23 4.98
C ASN A 136 -1.65 -4.91 5.62
N TYR A 137 -0.84 -4.33 6.52
CA TYR A 137 -1.18 -3.05 7.16
C TYR A 137 -1.28 -1.92 6.13
N ILE A 138 -0.34 -1.83 5.19
CA ILE A 138 -0.36 -0.82 4.12
C ILE A 138 -1.60 -0.99 3.22
N SER A 139 -1.96 -2.22 2.87
CA SER A 139 -3.15 -2.49 2.06
C SER A 139 -4.44 -2.09 2.78
N ARG A 140 -4.54 -2.35 4.08
CA ARG A 140 -5.69 -1.92 4.92
C ARG A 140 -5.76 -0.40 5.04
N ALA A 141 -4.63 0.27 5.26
CA ALA A 141 -4.56 1.73 5.26
C ALA A 141 -5.00 2.29 3.90
N ASN A 142 -4.54 1.68 2.79
CA ASN A 142 -4.93 2.09 1.44
C ASN A 142 -6.43 1.94 1.19
N ALA A 143 -7.05 0.83 1.60
CA ALA A 143 -8.49 0.64 1.51
C ALA A 143 -9.26 1.72 2.30
N ALA A 144 -8.80 2.03 3.53
CA ALA A 144 -9.40 3.08 4.34
C ALA A 144 -9.24 4.49 3.74
N ILE A 145 -8.14 4.75 3.01
CA ILE A 145 -7.94 6.01 2.26
C ILE A 145 -8.94 6.13 1.12
N ILE A 146 -9.20 5.05 0.39
CA ILE A 146 -10.22 5.03 -0.67
C ILE A 146 -11.59 5.38 -0.10
N ASP A 147 -11.94 4.80 1.05
CA ASP A 147 -13.21 5.07 1.70
C ASP A 147 -13.30 6.52 2.21
N LEU A 148 -12.23 7.04 2.82
CA LEU A 148 -12.14 8.45 3.24
C LEU A 148 -12.35 9.40 2.04
N ARG A 149 -11.67 9.14 0.93
CA ARG A 149 -11.79 9.94 -0.30
C ARG A 149 -13.24 9.96 -0.80
N ARG A 150 -13.91 8.81 -0.82
CA ARG A 150 -15.32 8.71 -1.20
C ARG A 150 -16.24 9.50 -0.28
N LEU A 151 -15.97 9.53 1.04
CA LEU A 151 -16.73 10.36 1.99
C LEU A 151 -16.55 11.85 1.71
N LEU A 152 -15.33 12.28 1.39
CA LEU A 152 -15.03 13.67 1.05
C LEU A 152 -15.69 14.14 -0.26
N GLU A 153 -15.83 13.23 -1.23
CA GLU A 153 -16.48 13.50 -2.53
C GLU A 153 -18.03 13.58 -2.42
N LYS A 154 -18.62 12.78 -1.51
CA LYS A 154 -20.07 12.76 -1.28
C LYS A 154 -20.50 13.94 -0.41
N GLY A 155 -21.11 14.91 -0.97
CA GLY A 155 -21.66 15.97 -0.17
C GLY A 155 -21.62 17.28 -0.83
#